data_be06d22b74c92a0c6f48fe7fe9433f27
#
_entry.id   be06d22b74c92a0c6f48fe7fe9433f27
#
_cell.length_a   1.000
_cell.length_b   1.000
_cell.length_c   1.000
_cell.angle_alpha   90.00
_cell.angle_beta   90.00
_cell.angle_gamma   90.00
#
_symmetry.space_group_name_H-M   'P 1'
#
loop_
_entity.id
_entity.type
_entity.pdbx_description
1 polymer ?
#
loop_
_entity_poly.entity_id
_entity_poly.type
_entity_poly.pdbx_seq_one_letter_code
_entity_poly.pdbx_strand_id
1 'polypeptide(L)'
;MKNILMAAILIVLPLGLSACGKPTETPKPQAKADTMGDMATPSEPKLAKGSGTVTAIDLAAGKITLDHGPIAKLEWPAMEMGFTAKRDVIEAVAIGDKVDFDITVTGNSGVVTAVKKQ
;
A
#
# COMPACT_ATOMS: atom_id res chain seq x y z
N MET A 1 -38.32 -7.62 24.75
CA MET A 1 -38.91 -8.90 25.02
C MET A 1 -38.04 -9.98 24.38
N LYS A 2 -37.27 -10.64 25.22
CA LYS A 2 -37.19 -12.11 25.38
C LYS A 2 -36.65 -12.84 24.13
N ASN A 3 -35.60 -13.61 24.17
CA ASN A 3 -35.12 -14.66 25.10
C ASN A 3 -33.65 -14.93 24.76
N ILE A 4 -32.74 -14.94 25.64
CA ILE A 4 -32.20 -15.90 26.56
C ILE A 4 -32.45 -17.35 26.12
N LEU A 5 -31.41 -18.00 25.70
CA LEU A 5 -31.18 -19.41 25.91
C LEU A 5 -29.69 -19.72 25.96
N MET A 6 -29.25 -19.95 27.20
CA MET A 6 -28.04 -20.66 27.58
C MET A 6 -28.01 -22.06 26.95
N ALA A 7 -26.87 -22.44 26.46
CA ALA A 7 -26.46 -23.81 26.43
C ALA A 7 -24.99 -23.90 26.79
N ALA A 8 -24.78 -24.27 28.03
CA ALA A 8 -23.49 -24.73 28.53
C ALA A 8 -23.21 -26.10 27.91
N ILE A 9 -22.08 -26.23 27.27
CA ILE A 9 -21.51 -27.54 26.94
C ILE A 9 -20.13 -27.60 27.53
N LEU A 10 -20.06 -28.32 28.64
CA LEU A 10 -18.89 -28.93 29.22
C LEU A 10 -18.39 -30.02 28.28
N ILE A 11 -17.18 -29.92 27.78
CA ILE A 11 -16.45 -31.06 27.22
C ILE A 11 -15.01 -30.99 27.67
N VAL A 12 -14.74 -31.69 28.69
CA VAL A 12 -13.73 -32.73 28.95
C VAL A 12 -12.41 -32.58 28.13
N LEU A 13 -11.34 -32.32 28.92
CA LEU A 13 -9.95 -32.56 28.54
C LEU A 13 -9.69 -34.03 28.24
N PRO A 14 -8.81 -34.32 27.29
CA PRO A 14 -7.82 -35.35 27.47
C PRO A 14 -6.42 -34.76 27.60
N LEU A 15 -5.77 -35.09 28.71
CA LEU A 15 -4.35 -35.11 28.83
C LEU A 15 -3.79 -36.05 27.76
N GLY A 16 -3.06 -35.47 26.85
CA GLY A 16 -2.16 -36.19 25.96
C GLY A 16 -0.76 -35.68 26.19
N LEU A 17 -0.05 -36.31 27.12
CA LEU A 17 1.40 -36.28 27.08
C LEU A 17 1.83 -37.01 25.83
N SER A 18 2.45 -36.36 24.92
CA SER A 18 3.51 -36.97 24.14
C SER A 18 4.17 -35.99 23.20
N ALA A 19 5.41 -36.06 23.31
CA ALA A 19 6.40 -35.80 22.30
C ALA A 19 7.21 -34.54 22.54
N CYS A 20 8.33 -34.81 23.17
CA CYS A 20 9.60 -34.31 22.75
C CYS A 20 9.74 -34.43 21.25
N GLY A 21 9.34 -33.44 20.55
CA GLY A 21 9.75 -33.14 19.20
C GLY A 21 10.50 -31.83 19.29
N LYS A 22 11.78 -31.94 19.44
CA LYS A 22 12.73 -30.88 19.26
C LYS A 22 12.62 -30.39 17.82
N PRO A 23 12.04 -29.27 17.50
CA PRO A 23 12.35 -28.59 16.27
C PRO A 23 13.56 -27.74 16.56
N THR A 24 14.69 -28.38 16.57
CA THR A 24 15.93 -27.70 16.31
C THR A 24 15.99 -27.56 14.80
N GLU A 25 15.33 -26.60 14.31
CA GLU A 25 15.72 -25.90 13.13
C GLU A 25 15.08 -24.53 13.23
N THR A 26 15.78 -23.72 13.92
CA THR A 26 15.88 -22.33 13.56
C THR A 26 16.18 -22.35 12.06
N PRO A 27 15.29 -21.88 11.20
CA PRO A 27 15.73 -21.45 9.90
C PRO A 27 16.65 -20.30 10.23
N LYS A 28 17.91 -20.61 10.24
CA LYS A 28 18.95 -19.62 10.09
C LYS A 28 18.44 -18.67 9.01
N PRO A 29 18.22 -17.40 9.30
CA PRO A 29 18.09 -16.45 8.25
C PRO A 29 19.41 -16.56 7.54
N GLN A 30 19.40 -17.27 6.43
CA GLN A 30 20.39 -16.99 5.42
C GLN A 30 20.08 -15.58 4.96
N ALA A 31 20.57 -14.66 5.73
CA ALA A 31 21.04 -13.46 5.16
C ALA A 31 22.14 -13.87 4.19
N LYS A 32 21.73 -14.34 3.05
CA LYS A 32 22.52 -14.16 1.87
C LYS A 32 22.49 -12.67 1.63
N ALA A 33 23.33 -12.02 2.31
CA ALA A 33 23.90 -10.77 1.91
C ALA A 33 24.74 -11.02 0.64
N ASP A 34 24.14 -11.65 -0.32
CA ASP A 34 24.64 -11.75 -1.67
C ASP A 34 23.80 -10.90 -2.58
N THR A 35 23.47 -9.77 -2.09
CA THR A 35 23.00 -8.70 -2.95
C THR A 35 24.05 -7.62 -2.98
N MET A 36 25.21 -8.03 -3.20
CA MET A 36 26.25 -7.25 -3.82
C MET A 36 25.99 -7.23 -5.30
N GLY A 37 24.87 -6.72 -5.73
CA GLY A 37 24.62 -6.78 -7.15
C GLY A 37 23.54 -5.89 -7.66
N ASP A 38 22.72 -5.41 -6.79
CA ASP A 38 21.82 -4.37 -7.16
C ASP A 38 22.31 -3.05 -6.55
N MET A 39 23.37 -2.54 -7.12
CA MET A 39 23.45 -1.12 -7.29
C MET A 39 22.25 -0.77 -8.14
N ALA A 40 21.10 -0.58 -7.49
CA ALA A 40 20.02 0.14 -8.09
C ALA A 40 20.64 1.44 -8.59
N THR A 41 20.91 1.48 -9.86
CA THR A 41 21.19 2.71 -10.59
C THR A 41 20.12 3.65 -10.09
N PRO A 42 20.46 4.82 -9.52
CA PRO A 42 19.44 5.76 -9.10
C PRO A 42 18.52 5.93 -10.29
N SER A 43 17.33 5.38 -10.22
CA SER A 43 16.37 5.52 -11.31
C SER A 43 16.12 7.00 -11.41
N GLU A 44 16.54 7.62 -12.50
CA GLU A 44 16.31 9.02 -12.72
C GLU A 44 14.82 9.30 -12.51
N PRO A 45 14.47 10.35 -11.78
CA PRO A 45 13.08 10.66 -11.52
C PRO A 45 12.36 10.92 -12.85
N LYS A 46 11.34 10.12 -13.13
CA LYS A 46 10.50 10.28 -14.32
C LYS A 46 9.34 11.20 -13.98
N LEU A 47 9.27 12.30 -14.68
CA LEU A 47 8.14 13.24 -14.60
C LEU A 47 7.07 12.82 -15.59
N ALA A 48 5.85 12.66 -15.12
CA ALA A 48 4.69 12.36 -15.95
C ALA A 48 3.49 13.19 -15.51
N LYS A 49 2.52 13.28 -16.41
CA LYS A 49 1.24 13.91 -16.15
C LYS A 49 0.15 12.86 -16.35
N GLY A 50 -0.84 12.92 -15.51
CA GLY A 50 -2.01 12.07 -15.58
C GLY A 50 -3.27 12.84 -15.23
N SER A 51 -4.40 12.21 -15.48
CA SER A 51 -5.70 12.69 -15.02
C SER A 51 -6.42 11.55 -14.33
N GLY A 52 -7.24 11.89 -13.36
CA GLY A 52 -7.95 10.90 -12.59
C GLY A 52 -8.95 11.49 -11.64
N THR A 53 -9.56 10.63 -10.84
CA THR A 53 -10.50 11.00 -9.78
C THR A 53 -9.89 10.67 -8.43
N VAL A 54 -10.03 11.57 -7.48
CA VAL A 54 -9.57 11.33 -6.10
C VAL A 54 -10.56 10.38 -5.42
N THR A 55 -10.08 9.22 -4.99
CA THR A 55 -10.91 8.19 -4.34
C THR A 55 -10.71 8.12 -2.83
N ALA A 56 -9.50 8.45 -2.36
CA ALA A 56 -9.23 8.52 -0.93
C ALA A 56 -8.15 9.56 -0.60
N ILE A 57 -8.19 10.07 0.60
CA ILE A 57 -7.22 11.03 1.14
C ILE A 57 -6.82 10.60 2.55
N ASP A 58 -5.53 10.54 2.81
CA ASP A 58 -4.95 10.32 4.13
C ASP A 58 -3.95 11.44 4.44
N LEU A 59 -4.44 12.44 5.17
CA LEU A 59 -3.64 13.60 5.58
C LEU A 59 -2.55 13.23 6.59
N ALA A 60 -2.81 12.23 7.43
CA ALA A 60 -1.87 11.79 8.45
C ALA A 60 -0.67 11.07 7.83
N ALA A 61 -0.93 10.25 6.82
CA ALA A 61 0.10 9.53 6.09
C ALA A 61 0.70 10.32 4.93
N GLY A 62 0.13 11.49 4.57
CA GLY A 62 0.55 12.25 3.40
C GLY A 62 0.32 11.49 2.10
N LYS A 63 -0.84 10.82 2.00
CA LYS A 63 -1.19 9.99 0.85
C LYS A 63 -2.49 10.43 0.20
N ILE A 64 -2.53 10.31 -1.11
CA ILE A 64 -3.72 10.49 -1.93
C ILE A 64 -3.89 9.26 -2.82
N THR A 65 -5.09 8.74 -2.89
CA THR A 65 -5.43 7.65 -3.81
C THR A 65 -6.19 8.22 -5.00
N LEU A 66 -5.71 7.87 -6.17
CA LEU A 66 -6.24 8.32 -7.44
C LEU A 66 -6.63 7.13 -8.30
N ASP A 67 -7.84 7.17 -8.83
CA ASP A 67 -8.26 6.34 -9.96
C ASP A 67 -7.88 7.10 -11.24
N HIS A 68 -6.77 6.72 -11.82
CA HIS A 68 -6.20 7.43 -12.96
C HIS A 68 -6.33 6.66 -14.27
N GLY A 69 -6.45 7.41 -15.34
CA GLY A 69 -6.37 6.86 -16.69
C GLY A 69 -4.96 6.39 -17.06
N PRO A 70 -4.79 5.84 -18.26
CA PRO A 70 -3.48 5.41 -18.73
C PRO A 70 -2.46 6.55 -18.74
N ILE A 71 -1.28 6.30 -18.21
CA ILE A 71 -0.16 7.24 -18.23
C ILE A 71 0.90 6.69 -19.19
N ALA A 72 0.80 7.05 -20.46
CA ALA A 72 1.64 6.51 -21.52
C ALA A 72 3.15 6.67 -21.25
N LYS A 73 3.55 7.80 -20.65
CA LYS A 73 4.96 8.06 -20.35
C LYS A 73 5.57 7.11 -19.31
N LEU A 74 4.72 6.50 -18.49
CA LEU A 74 5.11 5.51 -17.49
C LEU A 74 4.74 4.09 -17.89
N GLU A 75 4.06 3.94 -19.03
CA GLU A 75 3.49 2.65 -19.49
C GLU A 75 2.52 2.03 -18.46
N TRP A 76 1.87 2.90 -17.68
CA TRP A 76 0.90 2.49 -16.70
C TRP A 76 -0.51 2.44 -17.29
N PRO A 77 -1.23 1.35 -17.13
CA PRO A 77 -2.63 1.26 -17.51
C PRO A 77 -3.51 2.08 -16.56
N ALA A 78 -4.77 2.25 -16.91
CA ALA A 78 -5.76 2.81 -16.01
C ALA A 78 -5.88 1.93 -14.76
N MET A 79 -5.70 2.52 -13.58
CA MET A 79 -5.78 1.82 -12.31
C MET A 79 -5.98 2.78 -11.14
N GLU A 80 -6.40 2.21 -10.02
CA GLU A 80 -6.45 2.94 -8.76
C GLU A 80 -5.20 2.64 -7.94
N MET A 81 -4.49 3.67 -7.52
CA MET A 81 -3.32 3.50 -6.66
C MET A 81 -3.06 4.73 -5.77
N GLY A 82 -2.36 4.46 -4.66
CA GLY A 82 -1.96 5.49 -3.71
C GLY A 82 -0.63 6.12 -4.06
N PHE A 83 -0.56 7.43 -3.93
CA PHE A 83 0.64 8.23 -4.13
C PHE A 83 0.96 9.01 -2.87
N THR A 84 2.23 9.26 -2.66
CA THR A 84 2.64 10.25 -1.67
C THR A 84 2.42 11.66 -2.24
N ALA A 85 1.92 12.57 -1.44
CA ALA A 85 1.74 13.95 -1.83
C ALA A 85 2.02 14.89 -0.66
N LYS A 86 2.41 16.13 -0.97
CA LYS A 86 2.55 17.16 0.04
C LYS A 86 1.18 17.55 0.59
N ARG A 87 1.16 18.00 1.83
CA ARG A 87 -0.08 18.41 2.50
C ARG A 87 -0.86 19.45 1.68
N ASP A 88 -0.17 20.45 1.16
CA ASP A 88 -0.77 21.52 0.35
C ASP A 88 -1.48 20.98 -0.89
N VAL A 89 -0.93 19.94 -1.50
CA VAL A 89 -1.51 19.27 -2.66
C VAL A 89 -2.75 18.49 -2.27
N ILE A 90 -2.71 17.81 -1.13
CA ILE A 90 -3.82 17.01 -0.62
C ILE A 90 -4.99 17.91 -0.18
N GLU A 91 -4.71 19.01 0.50
CA GLU A 91 -5.72 19.96 0.98
C GLU A 91 -6.40 20.75 -0.15
N ALA A 92 -5.77 20.81 -1.32
CA ALA A 92 -6.33 21.48 -2.49
C ALA A 92 -7.46 20.71 -3.18
N VAL A 93 -7.66 19.44 -2.84
CA VAL A 93 -8.61 18.54 -3.49
C VAL A 93 -9.50 17.83 -2.48
N ALA A 94 -10.61 17.28 -2.95
CA ALA A 94 -11.51 16.47 -2.16
C ALA A 94 -11.78 15.13 -2.85
N ILE A 95 -12.27 14.16 -2.05
CA ILE A 95 -12.70 12.88 -2.59
C ILE A 95 -13.82 13.11 -3.60
N GLY A 96 -13.70 12.51 -4.79
CA GLY A 96 -14.62 12.67 -5.92
C GLY A 96 -14.24 13.75 -6.91
N ASP A 97 -13.23 14.58 -6.61
CA ASP A 97 -12.75 15.59 -7.55
C ASP A 97 -12.03 14.93 -8.73
N LYS A 98 -12.33 15.43 -9.92
CA LYS A 98 -11.55 15.12 -11.11
C LYS A 98 -10.37 16.08 -11.19
N VAL A 99 -9.18 15.53 -11.33
CA VAL A 99 -7.95 16.29 -11.29
C VAL A 99 -7.00 15.90 -12.40
N ASP A 100 -6.28 16.89 -12.89
CA ASP A 100 -5.03 16.68 -13.61
C ASP A 100 -3.90 16.76 -12.59
N PHE A 101 -2.94 15.85 -12.65
CA PHE A 101 -1.86 15.80 -11.68
C PHE A 101 -0.50 15.61 -12.36
N ASP A 102 0.50 16.17 -11.73
CA ASP A 102 1.91 15.96 -12.07
C ASP A 102 2.50 14.97 -11.06
N ILE A 103 3.14 13.94 -11.56
CA ILE A 103 3.77 12.91 -10.75
C ILE A 103 5.25 12.78 -11.07
N THR A 104 6.05 12.64 -10.03
CA THR A 104 7.45 12.23 -10.11
C THR A 104 7.57 10.80 -9.62
N VAL A 105 8.07 9.91 -10.46
CA VAL A 105 8.28 8.50 -10.14
C VAL A 105 9.77 8.24 -10.00
N THR A 106 10.15 7.66 -8.88
CA THR A 106 11.51 7.21 -8.63
C THR A 106 11.45 5.75 -8.17
N GLY A 107 11.97 4.84 -8.99
CA GLY A 107 11.81 3.40 -8.75
C GLY A 107 10.32 3.01 -8.72
N ASN A 108 9.88 2.46 -7.61
CA ASN A 108 8.50 2.03 -7.39
C ASN A 108 7.66 3.05 -6.62
N SER A 109 8.19 4.23 -6.36
CA SER A 109 7.50 5.26 -5.58
C SER A 109 7.06 6.42 -6.47
N GLY A 110 5.79 6.76 -6.38
CA GLY A 110 5.22 7.94 -7.04
C GLY A 110 4.90 9.04 -6.03
N VAL A 111 5.30 10.25 -6.35
CA VAL A 111 4.99 11.45 -5.59
C VAL A 111 4.21 12.41 -6.47
N VAL A 112 3.00 12.75 -6.06
CA VAL A 112 2.22 13.81 -6.71
C VAL A 112 2.77 15.16 -6.26
N THR A 113 3.26 15.93 -7.22
CA THR A 113 3.90 17.22 -6.97
C THR A 113 2.96 18.41 -7.17
N ALA A 114 1.96 18.25 -8.00
CA ALA A 114 0.92 19.24 -8.24
C ALA A 114 -0.39 18.58 -8.64
N VAL A 115 -1.49 19.23 -8.32
CA VAL A 115 -2.84 18.86 -8.78
C VAL A 115 -3.60 20.08 -9.22
N LYS A 116 -4.43 19.91 -10.22
CA LYS A 116 -5.34 20.94 -10.74
C LYS A 116 -6.71 20.29 -10.93
N LYS A 117 -7.72 20.89 -10.32
CA LYS A 117 -9.12 20.49 -10.57
C LYS A 117 -9.53 20.82 -12.00
N GLN A 118 -10.25 19.89 -12.60
CA GLN A 118 -10.88 20.08 -13.92
C GLN A 118 -12.17 20.86 -13.82
#